data_10d2fab73b0aae060da8d2e2dc42ae23
#
_entry.id   10d2fab73b0aae060da8d2e2dc42ae23
#
_cell.length_a   1.000
_cell.length_b   1.000
_cell.length_c   1.000
_cell.angle_alpha   90.00
_cell.angle_beta   90.00
_cell.angle_gamma   90.00
#
_symmetry.space_group_name_H-M   'P 1'
#
loop_
_entity.id
_entity.type
_entity.pdbx_description
1 polymer ?
#
loop_
_entity_poly.entity_id
_entity_poly.type
_entity_poly.pdbx_seq_one_letter_code
_entity_poly.pdbx_strand_id
1 'polypeptide(L)'
;MPTFLIISRHSTENCPLNNEKRKAMTLELPAKLGGLEKKHGVKRVGAWTVVPEHLLIWVYEAQSSDALQKFSLEPEMVKWMAWNTSEIKLAMSLEESMKLLK
;
A
#
# COMPACT_ATOMS: atom_id res chain seq x y z
N MET A 1 -11.59 -4.62 12.44
CA MET A 1 -11.45 -4.65 10.97
C MET A 1 -10.32 -5.61 10.60
N PRO A 2 -10.46 -6.39 9.52
CA PRO A 2 -9.36 -7.19 9.00
C PRO A 2 -8.14 -6.35 8.64
N THR A 3 -6.98 -6.98 8.73
CA THR A 3 -5.71 -6.36 8.39
C THR A 3 -5.22 -6.89 7.05
N PHE A 4 -4.71 -5.99 6.22
CA PHE A 4 -4.18 -6.32 4.89
C PHE A 4 -2.77 -5.79 4.73
N LEU A 5 -1.95 -6.54 4.01
CA LEU A 5 -0.64 -6.09 3.56
C LEU A 5 -0.76 -5.75 2.07
N ILE A 6 -0.25 -4.59 1.69
CA ILE A 6 -0.03 -4.26 0.29
C ILE A 6 1.47 -4.24 0.08
N ILE A 7 1.96 -5.06 -0.85
CA ILE A 7 3.38 -5.10 -1.21
C ILE A 7 3.51 -4.54 -2.61
N SER A 8 4.19 -3.41 -2.73
CA SER A 8 4.40 -2.72 -4.01
C SER A 8 5.86 -2.82 -4.40
N ARG A 9 6.13 -3.37 -5.59
CA ARG A 9 7.48 -3.51 -6.14
C ARG A 9 7.62 -2.66 -7.39
N HIS A 10 8.78 -2.05 -7.56
CA HIS A 10 9.10 -1.30 -8.76
C HIS A 10 10.48 -1.71 -9.28
N SER A 11 10.72 -1.46 -10.57
CA SER A 11 12.02 -1.74 -11.18
C SER A 11 13.06 -0.72 -10.72
N THR A 12 14.33 -1.04 -10.94
CA THR A 12 15.42 -0.12 -10.66
C THR A 12 15.27 1.20 -11.42
N GLU A 13 14.85 1.13 -12.70
CA GLU A 13 14.64 2.32 -13.53
C GLU A 13 13.51 3.22 -13.01
N ASN A 14 12.49 2.63 -12.41
CA ASN A 14 11.37 3.38 -11.85
C ASN A 14 11.54 3.74 -10.37
N CYS A 15 12.65 3.37 -9.76
CA CYS A 15 12.89 3.69 -8.37
C CYS A 15 12.93 5.22 -8.16
N PRO A 16 12.18 5.76 -7.22
CA PRO A 16 12.19 7.22 -6.95
C PRO A 16 13.58 7.78 -6.67
N LEU A 17 14.50 6.96 -6.18
CA LEU A 17 15.88 7.40 -5.95
C LEU A 17 16.67 7.59 -7.25
N ASN A 18 16.24 6.95 -8.33
CA ASN A 18 16.95 6.96 -9.62
C ASN A 18 16.16 7.64 -10.74
N ASN A 19 14.92 8.04 -10.49
CA ASN A 19 14.00 8.53 -11.52
C ASN A 19 13.31 9.79 -11.00
N GLU A 20 13.66 10.94 -11.59
CA GLU A 20 13.15 12.25 -11.16
C GLU A 20 11.63 12.34 -11.27
N LYS A 21 11.04 11.78 -12.33
CA LYS A 21 9.59 11.79 -12.53
C LYS A 21 8.88 10.98 -11.43
N ARG A 22 9.39 9.80 -11.13
CA ARG A 22 8.82 8.93 -10.08
C ARG A 22 9.03 9.51 -8.69
N LYS A 23 10.16 10.17 -8.49
CA LYS A 23 10.45 10.90 -7.25
C LYS A 23 9.41 12.00 -7.00
N ALA A 24 9.13 12.82 -8.01
CA ALA A 24 8.13 13.89 -7.92
C ALA A 24 6.75 13.32 -7.59
N MET A 25 6.34 12.26 -8.29
CA MET A 25 5.05 11.59 -8.04
C MET A 25 4.94 11.06 -6.62
N THR A 26 6.02 10.45 -6.11
CA THR A 26 6.05 9.90 -4.76
C THR A 26 6.00 10.99 -3.69
N LEU A 27 6.67 12.12 -3.91
CA LEU A 27 6.65 13.24 -2.97
C LEU A 27 5.28 13.93 -2.89
N GLU A 28 4.49 13.88 -3.96
CA GLU A 28 3.15 14.44 -3.99
C GLU A 28 2.09 13.56 -3.32
N LEU A 29 2.33 12.26 -3.27
CA LEU A 29 1.33 11.29 -2.80
C LEU A 29 0.87 11.53 -1.35
N PRO A 30 1.74 11.78 -0.35
CA PRO A 30 1.31 11.94 1.04
C PRO A 30 0.26 13.03 1.26
N ALA A 31 0.30 14.10 0.48
CA ALA A 31 -0.66 15.20 0.62
C ALA A 31 -2.09 14.78 0.26
N LYS A 32 -2.26 13.76 -0.56
CA LYS A 32 -3.56 13.29 -1.05
C LYS A 32 -4.01 12.02 -0.34
N LEU A 33 -3.08 11.28 0.21
CA LEU A 33 -3.31 9.92 0.71
C LEU A 33 -4.32 9.87 1.86
N GLY A 34 -4.18 10.76 2.85
CA GLY A 34 -5.06 10.76 4.02
C GLY A 34 -6.52 10.98 3.68
N GLY A 35 -6.81 11.90 2.74
CA GLY A 35 -8.17 12.17 2.29
C GLY A 35 -8.80 10.98 1.57
N LEU A 36 -8.02 10.30 0.74
CA LEU A 36 -8.47 9.11 0.01
C LEU A 36 -8.72 7.94 0.97
N GLU A 37 -7.84 7.76 1.94
CA GLU A 37 -7.99 6.74 2.97
C GLU A 37 -9.29 6.95 3.74
N LYS A 38 -9.55 8.18 4.15
CA LYS A 38 -10.77 8.54 4.87
C LYS A 38 -12.01 8.32 4.02
N LYS A 39 -11.97 8.69 2.76
CA LYS A 39 -13.08 8.52 1.80
C LYS A 39 -13.52 7.06 1.70
N HIS A 40 -12.58 6.14 1.70
CA HIS A 40 -12.86 4.71 1.55
C HIS A 40 -12.92 3.94 2.86
N GLY A 41 -12.77 4.63 4.00
CA GLY A 41 -12.85 4.00 5.31
C GLY A 41 -11.74 3.00 5.58
N VAL A 42 -10.57 3.20 4.97
CA VAL A 42 -9.39 2.37 5.22
C VAL A 42 -8.44 3.12 6.16
N LYS A 43 -7.79 2.38 7.04
CA LYS A 43 -6.88 2.95 8.03
C LYS A 43 -5.48 2.41 7.80
N ARG A 44 -4.54 3.30 7.51
CA ARG A 44 -3.14 2.92 7.36
C ARG A 44 -2.52 2.76 8.75
N VAL A 45 -2.08 1.54 9.06
CA VAL A 45 -1.35 1.24 10.29
C VAL A 45 0.09 1.70 10.17
N GLY A 46 0.68 1.52 8.99
CA GLY A 46 2.04 1.96 8.72
C GLY A 46 2.44 1.66 7.29
N ALA A 47 3.59 2.18 6.90
CA ALA A 47 4.19 1.93 5.60
C ALA A 47 5.71 1.94 5.76
N TRP A 48 6.38 1.02 5.09
CA TRP A 48 7.83 0.87 5.17
C TRP A 48 8.41 0.67 3.78
N THR A 49 9.61 1.20 3.58
CA THR A 49 10.38 1.01 2.36
C THR A 49 11.52 0.04 2.64
N VAL A 50 11.65 -0.97 1.78
CA VAL A 50 12.81 -1.88 1.78
C VAL A 50 13.66 -1.47 0.59
N VAL A 51 14.55 -0.50 0.81
CA VAL A 51 15.29 0.18 -0.25
C VAL A 51 16.09 -0.77 -1.14
N PRO A 52 16.89 -1.72 -0.59
CA PRO A 52 17.68 -2.61 -1.44
C PRO A 52 16.86 -3.50 -2.37
N GLU A 53 15.60 -3.76 -2.02
CA GLU A 53 14.72 -4.65 -2.78
C GLU A 53 13.72 -3.89 -3.63
N HIS A 54 13.76 -2.56 -3.65
CA HIS A 54 12.84 -1.71 -4.41
C HIS A 54 11.37 -2.02 -4.14
N LEU A 55 11.02 -2.18 -2.86
CA LEU A 55 9.63 -2.45 -2.50
C LEU A 55 9.17 -1.60 -1.32
N LEU A 56 7.86 -1.39 -1.26
CA LEU A 56 7.17 -0.78 -0.13
C LEU A 56 6.20 -1.80 0.44
N ILE A 57 6.08 -1.80 1.76
CA ILE A 57 5.11 -2.61 2.49
C ILE A 57 4.17 -1.66 3.19
N TRP A 58 2.89 -1.79 2.90
CA TRP A 58 1.83 -1.00 3.52
C TRP A 58 0.96 -1.93 4.35
N VAL A 59 0.60 -1.50 5.55
CA VAL A 59 -0.32 -2.25 6.40
C VAL A 59 -1.58 -1.41 6.60
N TYR A 60 -2.72 -1.97 6.20
CA TYR A 60 -4.02 -1.32 6.29
C TYR A 60 -5.01 -2.15 7.09
N GLU A 61 -5.89 -1.48 7.81
CA GLU A 61 -7.11 -2.06 8.33
C GLU A 61 -8.25 -1.59 7.44
N ALA A 62 -9.11 -2.51 7.01
CA ALA A 62 -10.26 -2.20 6.16
C ALA A 62 -11.37 -3.22 6.43
N GLN A 63 -12.62 -2.85 6.16
CA GLN A 63 -13.75 -3.76 6.33
C GLN A 63 -13.67 -4.97 5.39
N SER A 64 -13.09 -4.77 4.20
CA SER A 64 -12.97 -5.80 3.19
C SER A 64 -11.84 -5.46 2.22
N SER A 65 -11.39 -6.47 1.47
CA SER A 65 -10.43 -6.24 0.38
C SER A 65 -11.04 -5.35 -0.70
N ASP A 66 -12.36 -5.39 -0.88
CA ASP A 66 -13.07 -4.56 -1.86
C ASP A 66 -12.89 -3.07 -1.56
N ALA A 67 -13.01 -2.66 -0.29
CA ALA A 67 -12.79 -1.28 0.12
C ALA A 67 -11.37 -0.82 -0.23
N LEU A 68 -10.39 -1.69 0.00
CA LEU A 68 -9.00 -1.42 -0.30
C LEU A 68 -8.74 -1.33 -1.80
N GLN A 69 -9.38 -2.20 -2.58
CA GLN A 69 -9.30 -2.17 -4.04
C GLN A 69 -9.90 -0.88 -4.60
N LYS A 70 -11.06 -0.45 -4.10
CA LYS A 70 -11.68 0.81 -4.51
C LYS A 70 -10.79 2.02 -4.18
N PHE A 71 -10.18 2.01 -3.01
CA PHE A 71 -9.19 3.02 -2.65
C PHE A 71 -8.04 3.04 -3.65
N SER A 72 -7.52 1.88 -4.03
CA SER A 72 -6.41 1.75 -4.99
C SER A 72 -6.78 2.19 -6.41
N LEU A 73 -8.07 2.25 -6.74
CA LEU A 73 -8.54 2.68 -8.05
C LEU A 73 -8.76 4.20 -8.16
N GLU A 74 -8.55 4.95 -7.08
CA GLU A 74 -8.59 6.42 -7.16
C GLU A 74 -7.50 6.89 -8.14
N PRO A 75 -7.79 7.92 -8.99
CA PRO A 75 -6.85 8.34 -10.02
C PRO A 75 -5.44 8.65 -9.51
N GLU A 76 -5.33 9.26 -8.34
CA GLU A 76 -4.04 9.57 -7.73
C GLU A 76 -3.25 8.32 -7.37
N MET A 77 -3.96 7.28 -6.89
CA MET A 77 -3.34 6.00 -6.56
C MET A 77 -2.96 5.23 -7.82
N VAL A 78 -3.83 5.24 -8.83
CA VAL A 78 -3.56 4.56 -10.10
C VAL A 78 -2.31 5.12 -10.77
N LYS A 79 -2.16 6.45 -10.79
CA LYS A 79 -0.98 7.09 -11.37
C LYS A 79 0.32 6.62 -10.70
N TRP A 80 0.32 6.52 -9.38
CA TRP A 80 1.50 6.07 -8.64
C TRP A 80 1.68 4.56 -8.78
N MET A 81 0.62 3.78 -8.67
CA MET A 81 0.70 2.31 -8.71
C MET A 81 0.96 1.76 -10.11
N ALA A 82 0.73 2.54 -11.17
CA ALA A 82 0.91 2.09 -12.55
C ALA A 82 2.34 1.63 -12.87
N TRP A 83 3.34 2.20 -12.17
CA TRP A 83 4.75 1.80 -12.36
C TRP A 83 5.25 0.87 -11.24
N ASN A 84 4.32 0.34 -10.44
CA ASN A 84 4.59 -0.66 -9.42
C ASN A 84 3.81 -1.93 -9.72
N THR A 85 4.33 -3.07 -9.28
CA THR A 85 3.58 -4.31 -9.21
C THR A 85 3.12 -4.47 -7.77
N SER A 86 1.82 -4.52 -7.55
CA SER A 86 1.27 -4.54 -6.20
C SER A 86 0.46 -5.79 -5.92
N GLU A 87 0.58 -6.31 -4.71
CA GLU A 87 -0.17 -7.46 -4.21
C GLU A 87 -0.88 -7.05 -2.93
N ILE A 88 -2.14 -7.49 -2.77
CA ILE A 88 -2.91 -7.29 -1.54
C ILE A 88 -3.07 -8.65 -0.88
N LYS A 89 -2.65 -8.76 0.37
CA LYS A 89 -2.72 -10.02 1.13
C LYS A 89 -3.51 -9.80 2.42
N LEU A 90 -4.45 -10.68 2.69
CA LEU A 90 -5.11 -10.71 4.01
C LEU A 90 -4.10 -11.18 5.04
N ALA A 91 -3.93 -10.42 6.10
CA ALA A 91 -3.00 -10.74 7.17
C ALA A 91 -3.76 -10.98 8.47
N MET A 92 -3.19 -11.78 9.31
CA MET A 92 -3.75 -12.13 10.62
C MET A 92 -2.62 -12.02 11.64
N SER A 93 -2.91 -11.51 12.84
CA SER A 93 -1.91 -11.47 13.89
C SER A 93 -1.49 -12.89 14.28
N LEU A 94 -0.30 -13.02 14.82
CA LEU A 94 0.17 -14.32 15.30
C LEU A 94 -0.78 -14.88 16.38
N GLU A 95 -1.24 -14.02 17.29
CA GLU A 95 -2.17 -14.41 18.35
C GLU A 95 -3.47 -14.98 17.77
N GLU A 96 -4.02 -14.33 16.75
CA GLU A 96 -5.25 -14.80 16.10
C GLU A 96 -5.01 -16.11 15.39
N SER A 97 -3.87 -16.25 14.69
CA SER A 97 -3.54 -17.48 13.98
C SER A 97 -3.32 -18.66 14.95
N MET A 98 -2.75 -18.38 16.12
CA MET A 98 -2.54 -19.41 17.15
C MET A 98 -3.87 -19.98 17.64
N LYS A 99 -4.94 -19.17 17.66
CA LYS A 99 -6.27 -19.65 18.04
C LYS A 99 -6.82 -20.69 17.07
N LEU A 100 -6.41 -20.64 15.80
CA LEU A 100 -6.84 -21.62 14.81
C LEU A 100 -6.24 -23.01 15.04
N LEU A 101 -5.19 -23.09 15.85
CA LEU A 101 -4.50 -24.36 16.14
C LEU A 101 -5.07 -25.08 17.35
N LYS A 102 -6.03 -24.50 18.02
CA LYS A 102 -6.64 -25.09 19.24
C LYS A 102 -7.91 -25.85 18.94
#